data_ce39bb576712cdad51839eaf575f09e7
#
_entry.id   ce39bb576712cdad51839eaf575f09e7
#
_cell.length_a   1.000
_cell.length_b   1.000
_cell.length_c   1.000
_cell.angle_alpha   90.00
_cell.angle_beta   90.00
_cell.angle_gamma   90.00
#
_symmetry.space_group_name_H-M   'P 1'
#
loop_
_entity.id
_entity.type
_entity.pdbx_description
1 polymer ?
#
loop_
_entity_poly.entity_id
_entity_poly.type
_entity_poly.pdbx_seq_one_letter_code
_entity_poly.pdbx_strand_id
1 'polypeptide(L)'
;SIWDFCERVDPQVANKRALEALARCGAFDSTGDSRGGMIQVLEQAAAWGGRMQADRLAGQGSIFDLGGEEESRPQQHPPVPVVELDKNELLRMEKETLGVYVSEHPLQAIREQLRRKTDCGLAEAERRRDGEVVTVGGIVGAIKQLTTKKGEPMVFMRLDDLAGSVEVVVFNSVYGASRDLLELDNVLVVKG
;
A
#
# COMPACT_ATOMS: atom_id res chain seq x y z
N SER A 1 -4.52 -7.81 18.89
CA SER A 1 -3.14 -7.33 18.63
C SER A 1 -2.39 -8.29 17.70
N ILE A 2 -1.27 -7.85 17.15
CA ILE A 2 -0.39 -8.70 16.33
C ILE A 2 0.15 -9.90 17.11
N TRP A 3 0.36 -9.75 18.41
CA TRP A 3 0.80 -10.83 19.32
C TRP A 3 -0.23 -11.95 19.39
N ASP A 4 -1.49 -11.60 19.69
CA ASP A 4 -2.61 -12.55 19.76
C ASP A 4 -2.82 -13.28 18.41
N PHE A 5 -2.66 -12.58 17.30
CA PHE A 5 -2.71 -13.19 15.98
C PHE A 5 -1.62 -14.26 15.80
N CYS A 6 -0.37 -13.95 16.15
CA CYS A 6 0.75 -14.89 16.05
C CYS A 6 0.61 -16.10 17.00
N GLU A 7 -0.05 -15.94 18.15
CA GLU A 7 -0.33 -17.05 19.08
C GLU A 7 -1.37 -18.04 18.55
N ARG A 8 -2.30 -17.56 17.71
CA ARG A 8 -3.42 -18.37 17.22
C ARG A 8 -3.23 -18.94 15.83
N VAL A 9 -2.49 -18.26 14.99
CA VAL A 9 -2.31 -18.67 13.58
C VAL A 9 -1.02 -19.45 13.42
N ASP A 10 -1.11 -20.56 12.68
CA ASP A 10 0.04 -21.43 12.38
C ASP A 10 1.19 -20.61 11.74
N PRO A 11 2.41 -20.66 12.30
CA PRO A 11 3.59 -19.96 11.76
C PRO A 11 3.96 -20.37 10.33
N GLN A 12 3.57 -21.56 9.89
CA GLN A 12 3.78 -22.01 8.52
C GLN A 12 2.88 -21.23 7.53
N VAL A 13 1.69 -20.84 7.96
CA VAL A 13 0.75 -20.03 7.19
C VAL A 13 1.05 -18.55 7.34
N ALA A 14 1.19 -18.09 8.59
CA ALA A 14 1.51 -16.71 8.93
C ALA A 14 3.03 -16.50 9.03
N ASN A 15 3.74 -16.78 7.94
CA ASN A 15 5.19 -16.52 7.89
C ASN A 15 5.47 -15.00 7.91
N LYS A 16 6.76 -14.63 8.11
CA LYS A 16 7.18 -13.23 8.21
C LYS A 16 6.66 -12.36 7.07
N ARG A 17 6.71 -12.85 5.82
CA ARG A 17 6.25 -12.08 4.64
C ARG A 17 4.74 -11.85 4.68
N ALA A 18 3.97 -12.85 5.09
CA ALA A 18 2.51 -12.73 5.23
C ALA A 18 2.16 -11.74 6.34
N LEU A 19 2.82 -11.81 7.50
CA LEU A 19 2.62 -10.88 8.60
C LEU A 19 2.97 -9.45 8.21
N GLU A 20 4.08 -9.24 7.52
CA GLU A 20 4.47 -7.92 6.99
C GLU A 20 3.44 -7.38 6.01
N ALA A 21 2.98 -8.20 5.06
CA ALA A 21 1.95 -7.81 4.12
C ALA A 21 0.64 -7.42 4.83
N LEU A 22 0.20 -8.19 5.83
CA LEU A 22 -0.99 -7.89 6.62
C LEU A 22 -0.85 -6.58 7.41
N ALA A 23 0.32 -6.31 8.00
CA ALA A 23 0.57 -5.05 8.70
C ALA A 23 0.60 -3.86 7.74
N ARG A 24 1.27 -4.00 6.59
CA ARG A 24 1.40 -2.95 5.56
C ARG A 24 0.07 -2.59 4.91
N CYS A 25 -0.80 -3.57 4.65
CA CYS A 25 -2.10 -3.32 4.03
C CYS A 25 -3.19 -2.85 5.02
N GLY A 26 -2.88 -2.73 6.31
CA GLY A 26 -3.82 -2.25 7.32
C GLY A 26 -4.78 -3.30 7.86
N ALA A 27 -4.51 -4.60 7.67
CA ALA A 27 -5.37 -5.67 8.17
C ALA A 27 -5.52 -5.67 9.71
N PHE A 28 -4.60 -5.03 10.41
CA PHE A 28 -4.63 -4.90 11.87
C PHE A 28 -5.05 -3.51 12.37
N ASP A 29 -5.47 -2.58 11.53
CA ASP A 29 -5.80 -1.21 11.94
C ASP A 29 -6.90 -1.16 13.02
N SER A 30 -7.83 -2.14 13.00
CA SER A 30 -8.87 -2.29 14.03
C SER A 30 -8.34 -2.57 15.43
N THR A 31 -7.07 -2.94 15.58
CA THR A 31 -6.45 -3.18 16.91
C THR A 31 -6.05 -1.89 17.62
N GLY A 32 -5.99 -0.78 16.91
CA GLY A 32 -5.57 0.53 17.43
C GLY A 32 -4.06 0.74 17.46
N ASP A 33 -3.26 -0.27 17.11
CA ASP A 33 -1.81 -0.16 17.02
C ASP A 33 -1.39 0.49 15.69
N SER A 34 -0.30 1.26 15.68
CA SER A 34 0.22 1.89 14.46
C SER A 34 0.87 0.85 13.54
N ARG A 35 0.64 0.97 12.22
CA ARG A 35 1.26 0.06 11.23
C ARG A 35 2.78 0.04 11.33
N GLY A 36 3.41 1.21 11.48
CA GLY A 36 4.87 1.33 11.66
C GLY A 36 5.37 0.61 12.91
N GLY A 37 4.64 0.73 14.03
CA GLY A 37 4.95 0.03 15.27
C GLY A 37 4.80 -1.49 15.14
N MET A 38 3.74 -1.95 14.50
CA MET A 38 3.53 -3.38 14.24
C MET A 38 4.67 -3.97 13.39
N ILE A 39 5.13 -3.26 12.36
CA ILE A 39 6.25 -3.69 11.52
C ILE A 39 7.53 -3.82 12.34
N GLN A 40 7.78 -2.93 13.30
CA GLN A 40 8.98 -3.00 14.16
C GLN A 40 9.00 -4.22 15.08
N VAL A 41 7.85 -4.64 15.61
CA VAL A 41 7.76 -5.79 16.54
C VAL A 41 7.47 -7.11 15.85
N LEU A 42 7.35 -7.14 14.54
CA LEU A 42 6.89 -8.26 13.74
C LEU A 42 7.70 -9.55 13.98
N GLU A 43 9.04 -9.44 14.01
CA GLU A 43 9.93 -10.60 14.26
C GLU A 43 9.75 -11.12 15.69
N GLN A 44 9.60 -10.22 16.65
CA GLN A 44 9.38 -10.58 18.05
C GLN A 44 8.03 -11.25 18.23
N ALA A 45 6.98 -10.72 17.59
CA ALA A 45 5.63 -11.29 17.64
C ALA A 45 5.59 -12.70 17.00
N ALA A 46 6.22 -12.87 15.86
CA ALA A 46 6.32 -14.19 15.22
C ALA A 46 7.09 -15.21 16.08
N ALA A 47 8.22 -14.80 16.66
CA ALA A 47 9.00 -15.67 17.55
C ALA A 47 8.25 -16.01 18.85
N TRP A 48 7.49 -15.05 19.38
CA TRP A 48 6.63 -15.25 20.55
C TRP A 48 5.54 -16.27 20.24
N GLY A 49 4.76 -16.05 19.17
CA GLY A 49 3.69 -16.95 18.76
C GLY A 49 4.17 -18.37 18.51
N GLY A 50 5.30 -18.52 17.84
CA GLY A 50 5.93 -19.83 17.59
C GLY A 50 6.29 -20.58 18.88
N ARG A 51 6.83 -19.88 19.89
CA ARG A 51 7.10 -20.47 21.21
C ARG A 51 5.84 -20.90 21.92
N MET A 52 4.83 -20.03 21.99
CA MET A 52 3.55 -20.34 22.65
C MET A 52 2.83 -21.53 22.02
N GLN A 53 2.93 -21.68 20.70
CA GLN A 53 2.34 -22.83 19.99
C GLN A 53 3.14 -24.11 20.24
N ALA A 54 4.48 -24.03 20.24
CA ALA A 54 5.34 -25.18 20.57
C ALA A 54 5.09 -25.69 21.98
N ASP A 55 4.95 -24.80 22.97
CA ASP A 55 4.67 -25.15 24.35
C ASP A 55 3.29 -25.83 24.49
N ARG A 56 2.28 -25.35 23.77
CA ARG A 56 0.94 -25.99 23.71
C ARG A 56 1.01 -27.39 23.11
N LEU A 57 1.77 -27.59 22.03
CA LEU A 57 1.92 -28.90 21.37
C LEU A 57 2.73 -29.88 22.20
N ALA A 58 3.71 -29.42 22.97
CA ALA A 58 4.51 -30.24 23.88
C ALA A 58 3.72 -30.71 25.14
N GLY A 59 2.47 -30.27 25.30
CA GLY A 59 1.67 -30.60 26.47
C GLY A 59 2.21 -29.97 27.76
N GLN A 60 3.13 -29.05 27.66
CA GLN A 60 3.63 -28.24 28.77
C GLN A 60 2.62 -27.11 29.04
N GLY A 61 1.42 -27.49 29.52
CA GLY A 61 0.64 -26.58 30.33
C GLY A 61 1.54 -26.14 31.48
N SER A 62 1.65 -24.86 31.71
CA SER A 62 2.51 -24.29 32.74
C SER A 62 2.35 -25.10 34.04
N ILE A 63 3.43 -25.58 34.63
CA ILE A 63 3.46 -26.19 35.99
C ILE A 63 2.75 -25.31 37.02
N PHE A 64 2.58 -24.04 36.71
CA PHE A 64 1.80 -23.05 37.48
C PHE A 64 0.28 -23.19 37.37
N ASP A 65 -0.26 -23.94 36.40
CA ASP A 65 -1.69 -24.24 36.28
C ASP A 65 -2.18 -25.35 37.26
N LEU A 66 -1.25 -26.04 37.92
CA LEU A 66 -1.57 -27.11 38.87
C LEU A 66 -1.64 -26.68 40.34
N GLY A 67 -1.42 -25.43 40.65
CA GLY A 67 -1.42 -24.92 42.01
C GLY A 67 -2.22 -23.66 42.20
N GLY A 68 -3.49 -23.78 42.61
CA GLY A 68 -4.32 -22.82 43.36
C GLY A 68 -4.45 -21.42 42.75
N GLU A 69 -5.66 -20.96 42.68
CA GLU A 69 -6.27 -19.60 42.64
C GLU A 69 -5.38 -18.32 42.70
N GLU A 70 -4.16 -18.34 42.14
CA GLU A 70 -3.45 -17.15 41.73
C GLU A 70 -3.72 -16.97 40.23
N GLU A 71 -4.53 -15.95 39.94
CA GLU A 71 -4.84 -15.40 38.62
C GLU A 71 -3.66 -15.66 37.66
N SER A 72 -3.89 -16.50 36.65
CA SER A 72 -2.98 -16.64 35.50
C SER A 72 -2.73 -15.25 34.95
N ARG A 73 -1.65 -14.62 35.40
CA ARG A 73 -1.24 -13.33 34.83
C ARG A 73 -1.02 -13.60 33.35
N PRO A 74 -1.83 -13.01 32.46
CA PRO A 74 -1.60 -13.17 31.05
C PRO A 74 -0.17 -12.75 30.80
N GLN A 75 0.62 -13.63 30.16
CA GLN A 75 2.02 -13.29 29.81
C GLN A 75 1.94 -12.02 28.97
N GLN A 76 2.32 -10.89 29.59
CA GLN A 76 2.21 -9.59 28.95
C GLN A 76 3.32 -9.49 27.92
N HIS A 77 2.93 -9.54 26.66
CA HIS A 77 3.82 -9.17 25.57
C HIS A 77 4.20 -7.67 25.66
N PRO A 78 5.35 -7.27 25.14
CA PRO A 78 5.71 -5.86 25.07
C PRO A 78 4.66 -5.02 24.34
N PRO A 79 4.45 -3.76 24.71
CA PRO A 79 3.55 -2.89 23.97
C PRO A 79 4.11 -2.64 22.56
N VAL A 80 3.19 -2.50 21.60
CA VAL A 80 3.56 -2.09 20.24
C VAL A 80 3.98 -0.61 20.29
N PRO A 81 5.19 -0.24 19.82
CA PRO A 81 5.62 1.15 19.82
C PRO A 81 4.74 1.98 18.88
N VAL A 82 4.52 3.24 19.24
CA VAL A 82 3.79 4.17 18.38
C VAL A 82 4.77 4.75 17.36
N VAL A 83 4.65 4.31 16.11
CA VAL A 83 5.41 4.83 14.98
C VAL A 83 4.42 5.31 13.93
N GLU A 84 4.27 6.62 13.88
CA GLU A 84 3.39 7.25 12.89
C GLU A 84 4.08 7.30 11.53
N LEU A 85 3.36 6.89 10.51
CA LEU A 85 3.75 7.00 9.11
C LEU A 85 2.89 8.11 8.49
N ASP A 86 3.45 8.83 7.54
CA ASP A 86 2.65 9.81 6.83
C ASP A 86 1.60 9.13 5.92
N LYS A 87 0.59 9.90 5.53
CA LYS A 87 -0.54 9.39 4.73
C LYS A 87 -0.08 8.81 3.38
N ASN A 88 0.92 9.41 2.75
CA ASN A 88 1.42 8.95 1.46
C ASN A 88 2.16 7.61 1.60
N GLU A 89 2.92 7.45 2.70
CA GLU A 89 3.58 6.17 3.02
C GLU A 89 2.56 5.06 3.25
N LEU A 90 1.49 5.33 4.00
CA LEU A 90 0.40 4.36 4.24
C LEU A 90 -0.26 3.93 2.93
N LEU A 91 -0.62 4.88 2.07
CA LEU A 91 -1.22 4.62 0.77
C LEU A 91 -0.26 3.86 -0.17
N ARG A 92 1.02 4.20 -0.14
CA ARG A 92 2.04 3.47 -0.91
C ARG A 92 2.16 2.02 -0.44
N MET A 93 2.17 1.78 0.88
CA MET A 93 2.19 0.42 1.43
C MET A 93 0.99 -0.41 1.00
N GLU A 94 -0.22 0.17 1.00
CA GLU A 94 -1.43 -0.52 0.52
C GLU A 94 -1.28 -0.89 -0.96
N LYS A 95 -0.87 0.05 -1.80
CA LYS A 95 -0.71 -0.17 -3.24
C LYS A 95 0.38 -1.20 -3.55
N GLU A 96 1.53 -1.14 -2.87
CA GLU A 96 2.62 -2.12 -3.04
C GLU A 96 2.18 -3.53 -2.62
N THR A 97 1.33 -3.64 -1.60
CA THR A 97 0.93 -4.92 -1.03
C THR A 97 -0.28 -5.52 -1.73
N LEU A 98 -1.30 -4.72 -2.03
CA LEU A 98 -2.59 -5.15 -2.57
C LEU A 98 -2.78 -4.81 -4.05
N GLY A 99 -1.94 -3.92 -4.60
CA GLY A 99 -2.11 -3.38 -5.94
C GLY A 99 -3.17 -2.27 -6.05
N VAL A 100 -3.87 -1.96 -4.96
CA VAL A 100 -4.94 -0.97 -4.89
C VAL A 100 -4.83 -0.13 -3.63
N TYR A 101 -5.44 1.05 -3.64
CA TYR A 101 -5.63 1.88 -2.44
C TYR A 101 -6.93 1.46 -1.74
N VAL A 102 -6.87 1.17 -0.44
CA VAL A 102 -8.02 0.72 0.37
C VAL A 102 -8.54 1.83 1.26
N SER A 103 -7.65 2.52 1.97
CA SER A 103 -8.06 3.56 2.93
C SER A 103 -8.63 4.78 2.25
N GLU A 104 -7.93 5.33 1.26
CA GLU A 104 -8.35 6.51 0.51
C GLU A 104 -7.56 6.60 -0.81
N HIS A 105 -8.20 7.05 -1.87
CA HIS A 105 -7.49 7.30 -3.12
C HIS A 105 -6.69 8.62 -3.03
N PRO A 106 -5.40 8.66 -3.45
CA PRO A 106 -4.57 9.88 -3.37
C PRO A 106 -5.20 11.11 -3.99
N LEU A 107 -5.95 10.94 -5.09
CA LEU A 107 -6.65 12.02 -5.78
C LEU A 107 -7.87 12.57 -5.03
N GLN A 108 -8.36 11.89 -3.99
CA GLN A 108 -9.52 12.34 -3.23
C GLN A 108 -9.29 13.72 -2.60
N ALA A 109 -8.13 13.89 -1.97
CA ALA A 109 -7.75 15.13 -1.30
C ALA A 109 -7.59 16.33 -2.24
N ILE A 110 -7.19 16.08 -3.49
CA ILE A 110 -6.93 17.12 -4.50
C ILE A 110 -7.96 17.16 -5.63
N ARG A 111 -9.06 16.38 -5.50
CA ARG A 111 -10.10 16.23 -6.53
C ARG A 111 -10.62 17.56 -7.06
N GLU A 112 -10.96 18.49 -6.16
CA GLU A 112 -11.48 19.81 -6.55
C GLU A 112 -10.43 20.67 -7.27
N GLN A 113 -9.17 20.58 -6.85
CA GLN A 113 -8.07 21.30 -7.51
C GLN A 113 -7.81 20.73 -8.91
N LEU A 114 -7.84 19.41 -9.03
CA LEU A 114 -7.65 18.72 -10.31
C LEU A 114 -8.78 19.08 -11.28
N ARG A 115 -10.04 19.03 -10.81
CA ARG A 115 -11.24 19.37 -11.59
C ARG A 115 -11.23 20.79 -12.15
N ARG A 116 -10.63 21.76 -11.44
CA ARG A 116 -10.48 23.13 -11.92
C ARG A 116 -9.46 23.29 -13.04
N LYS A 117 -8.55 22.33 -13.20
CA LYS A 117 -7.47 22.36 -14.17
C LYS A 117 -7.67 21.39 -15.35
N THR A 118 -8.74 20.63 -15.35
CA THR A 118 -9.04 19.61 -16.35
C THR A 118 -10.35 19.92 -17.07
N ASP A 119 -10.42 19.52 -18.33
CA ASP A 119 -11.63 19.69 -19.16
C ASP A 119 -12.64 18.57 -18.90
N CYS A 120 -12.13 17.35 -18.61
CA CYS A 120 -12.96 16.17 -18.36
C CYS A 120 -12.22 15.13 -17.49
N GLY A 121 -12.94 14.11 -17.00
CA GLY A 121 -12.34 12.93 -16.36
C GLY A 121 -11.81 11.93 -17.38
N LEU A 122 -10.98 10.96 -16.92
CA LEU A 122 -10.34 10.00 -17.83
C LEU A 122 -11.35 9.10 -18.54
N ALA A 123 -12.39 8.63 -17.84
CA ALA A 123 -13.45 7.82 -18.46
C ALA A 123 -14.25 8.59 -19.52
N GLU A 124 -14.30 9.92 -19.45
CA GLU A 124 -14.94 10.76 -20.46
C GLU A 124 -13.98 11.03 -21.63
N ALA A 125 -12.67 11.18 -21.36
CA ALA A 125 -11.65 11.40 -22.37
C ALA A 125 -11.62 10.27 -23.40
N GLU A 126 -11.78 9.00 -22.98
CA GLU A 126 -11.89 7.85 -23.90
C GLU A 126 -13.07 7.93 -24.89
N ARG A 127 -14.09 8.68 -24.55
CA ARG A 127 -15.31 8.85 -25.38
C ARG A 127 -15.26 10.07 -26.28
N ARG A 128 -14.22 10.90 -26.16
CA ARG A 128 -14.04 12.08 -27.00
C ARG A 128 -13.68 11.68 -28.44
N ARG A 129 -13.89 12.61 -29.34
CA ARG A 129 -13.62 12.36 -30.77
C ARG A 129 -12.11 12.32 -31.03
N ASP A 130 -11.71 11.47 -31.96
CA ASP A 130 -10.35 11.45 -32.44
C ASP A 130 -9.89 12.83 -32.96
N GLY A 131 -8.73 13.30 -32.53
CA GLY A 131 -8.18 14.62 -32.83
C GLY A 131 -8.69 15.75 -31.93
N GLU A 132 -9.55 15.50 -30.95
CA GLU A 132 -9.99 16.49 -29.96
C GLU A 132 -8.91 16.65 -28.89
N VAL A 133 -8.40 17.87 -28.70
CA VAL A 133 -7.42 18.17 -27.66
C VAL A 133 -8.15 18.40 -26.33
N VAL A 134 -7.76 17.64 -25.31
CA VAL A 134 -8.34 17.71 -23.98
C VAL A 134 -7.26 17.84 -22.92
N THR A 135 -7.61 18.43 -21.78
CA THR A 135 -6.77 18.47 -20.59
C THR A 135 -7.35 17.51 -19.56
N VAL A 136 -6.58 16.50 -19.18
CA VAL A 136 -6.95 15.48 -18.21
C VAL A 136 -5.97 15.46 -17.05
N GLY A 137 -6.38 14.91 -15.92
CA GLY A 137 -5.53 14.80 -14.74
C GLY A 137 -5.70 13.46 -14.04
N GLY A 138 -4.59 12.96 -13.50
CA GLY A 138 -4.60 11.68 -12.81
C GLY A 138 -3.27 11.39 -12.13
N ILE A 139 -3.18 10.21 -11.54
CA ILE A 139 -1.97 9.68 -10.93
C ILE A 139 -1.28 8.71 -11.90
N VAL A 140 0.04 8.75 -11.95
CA VAL A 140 0.81 7.84 -12.80
C VAL A 140 0.82 6.44 -12.21
N GLY A 141 0.07 5.53 -12.81
CA GLY A 141 -0.07 4.14 -12.36
C GLY A 141 0.95 3.17 -12.94
N ALA A 142 1.48 3.46 -14.13
CA ALA A 142 2.52 2.66 -14.77
C ALA A 142 3.30 3.50 -15.77
N ILE A 143 4.59 3.17 -15.96
CA ILE A 143 5.46 3.81 -16.95
C ILE A 143 6.24 2.74 -17.69
N LYS A 144 6.28 2.84 -19.01
CA LYS A 144 7.10 2.02 -19.89
C LYS A 144 7.85 2.91 -20.86
N GLN A 145 9.15 2.99 -20.70
CA GLN A 145 10.01 3.70 -21.64
C GLN A 145 10.45 2.78 -22.77
N LEU A 146 10.36 3.25 -24.00
CA LEU A 146 10.80 2.58 -25.20
C LEU A 146 11.71 3.50 -26.01
N THR A 147 12.53 2.90 -26.85
CA THR A 147 13.30 3.64 -27.85
C THR A 147 12.71 3.34 -29.23
N THR A 148 12.38 4.39 -29.97
CA THR A 148 11.86 4.26 -31.34
C THR A 148 12.93 3.71 -32.27
N LYS A 149 12.54 3.26 -33.47
CA LYS A 149 13.48 2.79 -34.52
C LYS A 149 14.49 3.87 -34.92
N LYS A 150 14.20 5.14 -34.65
CA LYS A 150 15.08 6.29 -34.92
C LYS A 150 16.03 6.60 -33.76
N GLY A 151 16.02 5.81 -32.68
CA GLY A 151 16.84 6.03 -31.48
C GLY A 151 16.28 7.07 -30.53
N GLU A 152 15.06 7.57 -30.74
CA GLU A 152 14.44 8.59 -29.89
C GLU A 152 13.68 7.96 -28.75
N PRO A 153 13.71 8.51 -27.53
CA PRO A 153 12.94 8.03 -26.41
C PRO A 153 11.44 8.33 -26.58
N MET A 154 10.61 7.38 -26.18
CA MET A 154 9.17 7.49 -26.12
C MET A 154 8.67 6.80 -24.86
N VAL A 155 7.71 7.39 -24.16
CA VAL A 155 7.16 6.83 -22.94
C VAL A 155 5.67 6.55 -23.11
N PHE A 156 5.27 5.35 -22.75
CA PHE A 156 3.89 4.97 -22.50
C PHE A 156 3.63 5.07 -21.01
N MET A 157 2.67 5.85 -20.65
CA MET A 157 2.30 6.10 -19.25
C MET A 157 0.82 5.80 -19.08
N ARG A 158 0.48 5.01 -18.07
CA ARG A 158 -0.91 4.86 -17.65
C ARG A 158 -1.23 5.94 -16.61
N LEU A 159 -2.23 6.73 -16.90
CA LEU A 159 -2.79 7.72 -15.99
C LEU A 159 -4.10 7.19 -15.43
N ASP A 160 -4.23 7.15 -14.13
CA ASP A 160 -5.39 6.62 -13.40
C ASP A 160 -6.11 7.76 -12.66
N ASP A 161 -7.45 7.77 -12.67
CA ASP A 161 -8.27 8.64 -11.81
C ASP A 161 -9.28 7.81 -10.99
N LEU A 162 -10.25 8.47 -10.34
CA LEU A 162 -11.27 7.79 -9.53
C LEU A 162 -12.30 7.00 -10.36
N ALA A 163 -12.35 7.21 -11.65
CA ALA A 163 -13.40 6.69 -12.54
C ALA A 163 -12.85 5.80 -13.66
N GLY A 164 -11.58 5.90 -13.99
CA GLY A 164 -10.99 5.13 -15.08
C GLY A 164 -9.47 5.33 -15.22
N SER A 165 -8.93 4.78 -16.28
CA SER A 165 -7.52 4.91 -16.65
C SER A 165 -7.38 5.12 -18.15
N VAL A 166 -6.38 5.89 -18.57
CA VAL A 166 -6.03 6.07 -19.99
C VAL A 166 -4.53 5.86 -20.19
N GLU A 167 -4.16 5.40 -21.39
CA GLU A 167 -2.78 5.36 -21.81
C GLU A 167 -2.40 6.69 -22.47
N VAL A 168 -1.35 7.32 -21.96
CA VAL A 168 -0.78 8.55 -22.49
C VAL A 168 0.55 8.23 -23.14
N VAL A 169 0.71 8.65 -24.39
CA VAL A 169 1.97 8.49 -25.12
C VAL A 169 2.73 9.82 -25.11
N VAL A 170 3.91 9.81 -24.48
CA VAL A 170 4.79 10.96 -24.41
C VAL A 170 5.88 10.83 -25.45
N PHE A 171 5.79 11.66 -26.49
CA PHE A 171 6.76 11.68 -27.57
C PHE A 171 8.04 12.44 -27.20
N ASN A 172 9.11 12.16 -27.91
CA ASN A 172 10.43 12.75 -27.69
C ASN A 172 10.40 14.30 -27.59
N SER A 173 9.57 14.96 -28.38
CA SER A 173 9.42 16.43 -28.36
C SER A 173 9.01 16.99 -27.01
N VAL A 174 8.27 16.24 -26.20
CA VAL A 174 7.78 16.63 -24.86
C VAL A 174 8.60 15.95 -23.76
N TYR A 175 9.14 14.77 -24.03
CA TYR A 175 9.84 13.95 -23.04
C TYR A 175 11.00 14.69 -22.34
N GLY A 176 11.82 15.41 -23.12
CA GLY A 176 12.98 16.14 -22.56
C GLY A 176 12.62 17.16 -21.49
N ALA A 177 11.50 17.87 -21.66
CA ALA A 177 11.02 18.87 -20.72
C ALA A 177 10.21 18.27 -19.55
N SER A 178 9.71 17.05 -19.68
CA SER A 178 8.79 16.42 -18.72
C SER A 178 9.40 15.25 -17.97
N ARG A 179 10.63 14.87 -18.28
CA ARG A 179 11.26 13.65 -17.76
C ARG A 179 11.15 13.50 -16.24
N ASP A 180 11.46 14.58 -15.52
CA ASP A 180 11.49 14.59 -14.05
C ASP A 180 10.08 14.52 -13.41
N LEU A 181 9.03 14.72 -14.22
CA LEU A 181 7.64 14.61 -13.78
C LEU A 181 7.08 13.19 -14.00
N LEU A 182 7.70 12.43 -14.92
CA LEU A 182 7.24 11.09 -15.32
C LEU A 182 7.75 10.04 -14.32
N GLU A 183 7.23 10.07 -13.11
CA GLU A 183 7.52 9.12 -12.05
C GLU A 183 6.23 8.45 -11.57
N LEU A 184 6.34 7.21 -11.08
CA LEU A 184 5.21 6.49 -10.49
C LEU A 184 4.65 7.29 -9.31
N ASP A 185 3.34 7.23 -9.15
CA ASP A 185 2.56 7.89 -8.09
C ASP A 185 2.57 9.43 -8.14
N ASN A 186 3.22 10.05 -9.12
CA ASN A 186 3.07 11.49 -9.36
C ASN A 186 1.67 11.82 -9.89
N VAL A 187 1.14 12.95 -9.43
CA VAL A 187 -0.12 13.50 -9.95
C VAL A 187 0.19 14.49 -11.05
N LEU A 188 -0.32 14.22 -12.24
CA LEU A 188 -0.06 15.03 -13.43
C LEU A 188 -1.35 15.59 -14.02
N VAL A 189 -1.21 16.75 -14.66
CA VAL A 189 -2.18 17.31 -15.60
C VAL A 189 -1.55 17.25 -16.99
N VAL A 190 -2.22 16.59 -17.89
CA VAL A 190 -1.75 16.33 -19.26
C VAL A 190 -2.70 16.97 -20.25
N LYS A 191 -2.16 17.63 -21.25
CA LYS A 191 -2.91 18.18 -22.38
C LYS A 191 -2.46 17.49 -23.66
N GLY A 192 -3.39 16.90 -24.36
CA GLY A 192 -3.15 16.18 -25.63
C GLY A 192 -4.40 15.94 -26.42
#